data_d83aa887056a988b2856076f43c5a2ec
#
_entry.id   d83aa887056a988b2856076f43c5a2ec
#
_cell.length_a   1.000
_cell.length_b   1.000
_cell.length_c   1.000
_cell.angle_alpha   90.00
_cell.angle_beta   90.00
_cell.angle_gamma   90.00
#
_symmetry.space_group_name_H-M   'P 1'
#
loop_
_entity.id
_entity.type
_entity.pdbx_description
1 polymer ?
#
loop_
_entity_poly.entity_id
_entity_poly.type
_entity_poly.pdbx_seq_one_letter_code
_entity_poly.pdbx_strand_id
1 'polypeptide(L)'
;MAFEPVYVIDGARSPFLKARNAPGPFAASDLAVQTGRGLLLRQTFEPSRLSEVIIGCAAPSPDETNIGRVIALRLGCGNAVPGWTVMRNCASGMQALDSAIMSIQTGRSDLVLAGGTDALSRAPVLLSDEMVQWLAAWNGARGPGQKLATLKRLRPRHLAPVIGLLKGLTDPVVGLSMGQTAENLAHRFGLSREALDEYSARSHARALAGQAQGAFDEIVALADAKGDLYAQDDGVRQDSSPEKLARLKPVFDRPWGNITAGNSSQVTDGAALLVLASTQAVRSLNLSPIGRILDVQWAGLDPAVMGLGPVFASTPILQRHKLGLNDLDLWEINEAFAAQVLACLAAWEDDAWCREHLGLPALGTLDQARLNVDGGAIALGHPVGASGARIVLHLLQALRARRLRRGMAAICIGGGQGGAMLVETCDGEA
;
A
#
# COMPACT_ATOMS: atom_id res chain seq x y z
N MET A 1 12.52 -5.19 -28.12
CA MET A 1 13.29 -3.98 -27.75
C MET A 1 13.62 -4.11 -26.28
N ALA A 2 14.88 -3.91 -25.88
CA ALA A 2 15.21 -3.80 -24.47
C ALA A 2 14.65 -2.46 -23.99
N PHE A 3 13.81 -2.48 -22.96
CA PHE A 3 13.31 -1.26 -22.34
C PHE A 3 14.47 -0.53 -21.65
N GLU A 4 14.48 0.82 -21.72
CA GLU A 4 15.44 1.61 -20.97
C GLU A 4 15.27 1.35 -19.46
N PRO A 5 16.36 1.19 -18.72
CA PRO A 5 16.29 1.05 -17.28
C PRO A 5 15.71 2.32 -16.63
N VAL A 6 14.86 2.15 -15.65
CA VAL A 6 14.30 3.25 -14.86
C VAL A 6 14.92 3.21 -13.47
N TYR A 7 15.59 4.29 -13.13
CA TYR A 7 16.33 4.44 -11.88
C TYR A 7 15.44 5.04 -10.79
N VAL A 8 15.59 4.52 -9.59
CA VAL A 8 15.08 5.14 -8.37
C VAL A 8 16.19 5.98 -7.77
N ILE A 9 16.01 7.29 -7.76
CA ILE A 9 17.03 8.23 -7.27
C ILE A 9 17.04 8.26 -5.76
N ASP A 10 15.86 8.44 -5.16
CA ASP A 10 15.66 8.51 -3.73
C ASP A 10 14.16 8.26 -3.42
N GLY A 11 13.84 8.07 -2.16
CA GLY A 11 12.46 7.98 -1.70
C GLY A 11 12.34 8.36 -0.23
N ALA A 12 11.12 8.70 0.16
CA ALA A 12 10.78 8.98 1.54
C ALA A 12 9.35 8.53 1.83
N ARG A 13 9.07 8.25 3.10
CA ARG A 13 7.73 8.02 3.58
C ARG A 13 7.43 8.83 4.85
N SER A 14 6.18 9.04 5.13
CA SER A 14 5.75 9.50 6.44
C SER A 14 5.86 8.36 7.47
N PRO A 15 5.85 8.64 8.77
CA PRO A 15 5.41 7.65 9.73
C PRO A 15 3.98 7.22 9.39
N PHE A 16 3.64 5.95 9.63
CA PHE A 16 2.29 5.46 9.49
C PHE A 16 1.54 5.62 10.82
N LEU A 17 0.44 6.35 10.78
CA LEU A 17 -0.31 6.76 11.95
C LEU A 17 -1.62 5.98 12.05
N LYS A 18 -1.82 5.28 13.14
CA LYS A 18 -2.99 4.44 13.36
C LYS A 18 -4.26 5.25 13.49
N ALA A 19 -5.31 4.87 12.77
CA ALA A 19 -6.65 5.41 12.95
C ALA A 19 -7.23 5.05 14.33
N ARG A 20 -7.71 6.07 15.08
CA ARG A 20 -8.17 5.93 16.48
C ARG A 20 -9.57 6.50 16.68
N ASN A 21 -10.56 5.97 15.96
CA ASN A 21 -11.98 6.36 16.09
C ASN A 21 -12.25 7.89 15.95
N ALA A 22 -11.31 8.62 15.39
CA ALA A 22 -11.40 10.06 15.12
C ALA A 22 -10.56 10.39 13.88
N PRO A 23 -10.87 11.47 13.15
CA PRO A 23 -10.02 11.97 12.08
C PRO A 23 -8.60 12.24 12.60
N GLY A 24 -7.60 11.71 11.91
CA GLY A 24 -6.18 11.96 12.20
C GLY A 24 -5.77 13.42 11.98
N PRO A 25 -4.55 13.81 12.38
CA PRO A 25 -4.10 15.20 12.31
C PRO A 25 -3.88 15.72 10.89
N PHE A 26 -3.67 14.83 9.91
CA PHE A 26 -3.29 15.17 8.53
C PHE A 26 -4.34 14.74 7.52
N ALA A 27 -4.57 15.58 6.50
CA ALA A 27 -5.21 15.15 5.26
C ALA A 27 -4.21 14.31 4.41
N ALA A 28 -4.71 13.57 3.43
CA ALA A 28 -3.86 12.73 2.59
C ALA A 28 -2.81 13.56 1.83
N SER A 29 -3.18 14.75 1.35
CA SER A 29 -2.21 15.66 0.71
C SER A 29 -1.19 16.25 1.71
N ASP A 30 -1.56 16.47 2.98
CA ASP A 30 -0.62 16.98 4.00
C ASP A 30 0.51 15.97 4.24
N LEU A 31 0.16 14.68 4.39
CA LEU A 31 1.11 13.58 4.53
C LEU A 31 2.10 13.57 3.36
N ALA A 32 1.57 13.56 2.12
CA ALA A 32 2.39 13.49 0.92
C ALA A 32 3.23 14.76 0.70
N VAL A 33 2.69 15.95 1.01
CA VAL A 33 3.41 17.22 0.83
C VAL A 33 4.57 17.35 1.82
N GLN A 34 4.36 17.03 3.10
CA GLN A 34 5.46 17.08 4.07
C GLN A 34 6.54 16.03 3.76
N THR A 35 6.13 14.80 3.43
CA THR A 35 7.04 13.73 2.99
C THR A 35 7.82 14.15 1.74
N GLY A 36 7.11 14.65 0.72
CA GLY A 36 7.71 15.08 -0.54
C GLY A 36 8.65 16.29 -0.38
N ARG A 37 8.36 17.23 0.51
CA ARG A 37 9.28 18.32 0.85
C ARG A 37 10.59 17.79 1.43
N GLY A 38 10.50 16.88 2.42
CA GLY A 38 11.68 16.25 3.00
C GLY A 38 12.50 15.47 1.96
N LEU A 39 11.84 14.81 1.00
CA LEU A 39 12.48 14.12 -0.10
C LEU A 39 13.15 15.09 -1.08
N LEU A 40 12.43 16.12 -1.55
CA LEU A 40 12.93 17.03 -2.59
C LEU A 40 14.01 17.98 -2.07
N LEU A 41 14.00 18.34 -0.77
CA LEU A 41 15.08 19.15 -0.17
C LEU A 41 16.45 18.45 -0.17
N ARG A 42 16.49 17.12 -0.30
CA ARG A 42 17.74 16.36 -0.39
C ARG A 42 18.27 16.25 -1.82
N GLN A 43 17.48 16.69 -2.81
CA GLN A 43 17.84 16.56 -4.22
C GLN A 43 18.67 17.75 -4.72
N THR A 44 19.44 17.50 -5.77
CA THR A 44 20.28 18.53 -6.43
C THR A 44 19.54 19.32 -7.52
N PHE A 45 18.24 19.05 -7.69
CA PHE A 45 17.38 19.70 -8.68
C PHE A 45 16.18 20.39 -8.02
N GLU A 46 15.69 21.44 -8.64
CA GLU A 46 14.50 22.15 -8.20
C GLU A 46 13.21 21.34 -8.51
N PRO A 47 12.15 21.40 -7.68
CA PRO A 47 10.89 20.70 -7.92
C PRO A 47 10.27 20.96 -9.30
N SER A 48 10.52 22.13 -9.91
CA SER A 48 10.05 22.50 -11.24
C SER A 48 10.72 21.72 -12.38
N ARG A 49 11.78 20.96 -12.09
CA ARG A 49 12.46 20.07 -13.05
C ARG A 49 11.72 18.73 -13.23
N LEU A 50 10.81 18.40 -12.34
CA LEU A 50 9.97 17.21 -12.50
C LEU A 50 9.15 17.33 -13.79
N SER A 51 9.09 16.24 -14.56
CA SER A 51 8.26 16.15 -15.75
C SER A 51 6.78 16.01 -15.39
N GLU A 52 6.49 15.25 -14.32
CA GLU A 52 5.13 15.03 -13.80
C GLU A 52 5.16 14.50 -12.37
N VAL A 53 3.99 14.54 -11.71
CA VAL A 53 3.73 13.97 -10.38
C VAL A 53 2.58 12.97 -10.47
N ILE A 54 2.82 11.72 -10.09
CA ILE A 54 1.82 10.63 -10.16
C ILE A 54 1.58 10.07 -8.76
N ILE A 55 0.36 10.24 -8.24
CA ILE A 55 0.04 9.84 -6.87
C ILE A 55 -1.08 8.79 -6.85
N GLY A 56 -0.77 7.65 -6.23
CA GLY A 56 -1.76 6.64 -5.87
C GLY A 56 -2.57 7.08 -4.64
N CYS A 57 -3.90 7.01 -4.71
CA CYS A 57 -4.78 7.26 -3.59
C CYS A 57 -6.03 6.38 -3.73
N ALA A 58 -6.32 5.58 -2.70
CA ALA A 58 -7.46 4.67 -2.73
C ALA A 58 -8.73 5.29 -2.12
N ALA A 59 -8.58 6.25 -1.21
CA ALA A 59 -9.68 6.92 -0.53
C ALA A 59 -9.52 8.45 -0.56
N PRO A 60 -9.53 9.09 -1.76
CA PRO A 60 -9.37 10.53 -1.87
C PRO A 60 -10.54 11.26 -1.19
N SER A 61 -10.22 12.37 -0.51
CA SER A 61 -11.24 13.30 -0.02
C SER A 61 -11.95 13.96 -1.21
N PRO A 62 -13.27 14.28 -1.09
CA PRO A 62 -13.96 15.09 -2.07
C PRO A 62 -13.29 16.45 -2.35
N ASP A 63 -12.56 17.01 -1.39
CA ASP A 63 -11.82 18.26 -1.54
C ASP A 63 -10.52 18.10 -2.34
N GLU A 64 -10.04 16.87 -2.53
CA GLU A 64 -8.75 16.54 -3.14
C GLU A 64 -8.90 15.48 -4.23
N THR A 65 -9.92 15.57 -5.08
CA THR A 65 -10.25 14.53 -6.09
C THR A 65 -9.11 14.20 -7.05
N ASN A 66 -8.31 15.21 -7.47
CA ASN A 66 -7.03 14.98 -8.15
C ASN A 66 -5.88 15.35 -7.20
N ILE A 67 -5.67 14.50 -6.21
CA ILE A 67 -4.68 14.75 -5.17
C ILE A 67 -3.25 14.88 -5.73
N GLY A 68 -2.92 14.19 -6.84
CA GLY A 68 -1.63 14.31 -7.50
C GLY A 68 -1.34 15.75 -7.96
N ARG A 69 -2.35 16.45 -8.50
CA ARG A 69 -2.20 17.86 -8.88
C ARG A 69 -2.08 18.78 -7.68
N VAL A 70 -2.89 18.54 -6.63
CA VAL A 70 -2.82 19.31 -5.39
C VAL A 70 -1.43 19.21 -4.78
N ILE A 71 -0.87 18.00 -4.71
CA ILE A 71 0.47 17.74 -4.17
C ILE A 71 1.55 18.43 -5.02
N ALA A 72 1.51 18.31 -6.36
CA ALA A 72 2.46 18.96 -7.26
C ALA A 72 2.54 20.48 -7.02
N LEU A 73 1.40 21.14 -6.93
CA LEU A 73 1.33 22.58 -6.66
C LEU A 73 1.85 22.94 -5.26
N ARG A 74 1.48 22.20 -4.25
CA ARG A 74 1.90 22.44 -2.85
C ARG A 74 3.37 22.14 -2.59
N LEU A 75 4.00 21.28 -3.41
CA LEU A 75 5.43 21.01 -3.41
C LEU A 75 6.25 22.10 -4.12
N GLY A 76 5.60 23.07 -4.79
CA GLY A 76 6.29 24.11 -5.52
C GLY A 76 6.81 23.68 -6.90
N CYS A 77 6.25 22.62 -7.48
CA CYS A 77 6.64 22.18 -8.85
C CYS A 77 6.25 23.18 -9.93
N GLY A 78 5.44 24.20 -9.59
CA GLY A 78 4.99 25.22 -10.54
C GLY A 78 3.77 24.78 -11.36
N ASN A 79 3.24 25.72 -12.14
CA ASN A 79 2.02 25.49 -12.91
C ASN A 79 2.23 24.59 -14.13
N ALA A 80 3.45 24.50 -14.63
CA ALA A 80 3.80 23.74 -15.83
C ALA A 80 3.90 22.23 -15.59
N VAL A 81 4.25 21.81 -14.37
CA VAL A 81 4.37 20.38 -14.04
C VAL A 81 2.98 19.76 -13.84
N PRO A 82 2.55 18.85 -14.72
CA PRO A 82 1.26 18.17 -14.56
C PRO A 82 1.28 17.24 -13.34
N GLY A 83 0.11 17.02 -12.75
CA GLY A 83 -0.07 16.04 -11.67
C GLY A 83 -1.40 15.32 -11.83
N TRP A 84 -1.43 14.02 -11.55
CA TRP A 84 -2.64 13.21 -11.65
C TRP A 84 -2.65 12.07 -10.64
N THR A 85 -3.83 11.48 -10.47
CA THR A 85 -4.09 10.47 -9.46
C THR A 85 -4.43 9.14 -10.10
N VAL A 86 -3.88 8.06 -9.55
CA VAL A 86 -4.17 6.69 -9.98
C VAL A 86 -4.75 5.89 -8.83
N MET A 87 -5.68 4.98 -9.14
CA MET A 87 -6.29 4.08 -8.17
C MET A 87 -6.20 2.63 -8.66
N ARG A 88 -5.58 1.78 -7.83
CA ARG A 88 -5.59 0.32 -7.93
C ARG A 88 -5.66 -0.28 -6.51
N ASN A 89 -6.63 0.19 -5.72
CA ASN A 89 -6.81 -0.24 -4.33
C ASN A 89 -5.46 -0.29 -3.57
N CYS A 90 -5.13 -1.42 -2.94
CA CYS A 90 -3.91 -1.60 -2.14
C CYS A 90 -2.60 -1.35 -2.89
N ALA A 91 -2.61 -1.45 -4.22
CA ALA A 91 -1.42 -1.24 -5.05
C ALA A 91 -1.40 0.13 -5.76
N SER A 92 -2.22 1.11 -5.35
CA SER A 92 -2.26 2.43 -6.01
C SER A 92 -0.88 3.09 -6.06
N GLY A 93 -0.10 3.05 -4.99
CA GLY A 93 1.27 3.57 -4.96
C GLY A 93 2.21 2.82 -5.92
N MET A 94 2.11 1.48 -5.98
CA MET A 94 2.89 0.67 -6.93
C MET A 94 2.47 0.95 -8.37
N GLN A 95 1.16 1.16 -8.63
CA GLN A 95 0.67 1.58 -9.96
C GLN A 95 1.19 2.96 -10.35
N ALA A 96 1.32 3.89 -9.40
CA ALA A 96 1.93 5.19 -9.70
C ALA A 96 3.38 5.03 -10.15
N LEU A 97 4.16 4.14 -9.52
CA LEU A 97 5.52 3.81 -9.95
C LEU A 97 5.53 3.19 -11.35
N ASP A 98 4.65 2.21 -11.63
CA ASP A 98 4.53 1.59 -12.94
C ASP A 98 4.16 2.61 -14.03
N SER A 99 3.22 3.50 -13.73
CA SER A 99 2.85 4.59 -14.66
C SER A 99 4.02 5.53 -14.95
N ALA A 100 4.84 5.85 -13.93
CA ALA A 100 6.07 6.63 -14.11
C ALA A 100 7.11 5.89 -14.95
N ILE A 101 7.27 4.57 -14.72
CA ILE A 101 8.15 3.71 -15.53
C ILE A 101 7.72 3.77 -17.00
N MET A 102 6.44 3.57 -17.29
CA MET A 102 5.92 3.62 -18.65
C MET A 102 6.11 5.01 -19.30
N SER A 103 5.92 6.09 -18.54
CA SER A 103 6.12 7.45 -19.02
C SER A 103 7.59 7.70 -19.38
N ILE A 104 8.52 7.23 -18.55
CA ILE A 104 9.96 7.33 -18.79
C ILE A 104 10.39 6.47 -19.99
N GLN A 105 9.99 5.20 -20.02
CA GLN A 105 10.35 4.26 -21.09
C GLN A 105 9.82 4.66 -22.47
N THR A 106 8.70 5.40 -22.51
CA THR A 106 8.14 5.95 -23.75
C THR A 106 8.73 7.30 -24.14
N GLY A 107 9.65 7.84 -23.35
CA GLY A 107 10.29 9.14 -23.61
C GLY A 107 9.40 10.35 -23.40
N ARG A 108 8.27 10.19 -22.69
CA ARG A 108 7.37 11.31 -22.33
C ARG A 108 7.88 12.11 -21.15
N SER A 109 8.57 11.46 -20.25
CA SER A 109 9.08 12.03 -19.00
C SER A 109 10.49 11.54 -18.74
N ASP A 110 11.31 12.38 -18.11
CA ASP A 110 12.69 12.05 -17.73
C ASP A 110 12.86 11.95 -16.21
N LEU A 111 12.08 12.70 -15.45
CA LEU A 111 12.18 12.80 -14.00
C LEU A 111 10.76 12.90 -13.42
N VAL A 112 10.35 11.91 -12.63
CA VAL A 112 8.98 11.78 -12.14
C VAL A 112 8.97 11.59 -10.63
N LEU A 113 8.12 12.33 -9.92
CA LEU A 113 7.77 12.04 -8.54
C LEU A 113 6.54 11.12 -8.54
N ALA A 114 6.70 9.90 -8.05
CA ALA A 114 5.62 8.92 -8.01
C ALA A 114 5.54 8.24 -6.64
N GLY A 115 4.35 7.77 -6.29
CA GLY A 115 4.12 7.07 -5.03
C GLY A 115 2.66 7.13 -4.63
N GLY A 116 2.37 7.13 -3.32
CA GLY A 116 0.98 7.13 -2.90
C GLY A 116 0.77 7.67 -1.49
N THR A 117 -0.48 7.98 -1.19
CA THR A 117 -0.94 8.51 0.10
C THR A 117 -2.38 8.15 0.37
N ASP A 118 -2.72 7.88 1.62
CA ASP A 118 -4.09 7.83 2.12
C ASP A 118 -4.16 8.33 3.56
N ALA A 119 -5.26 9.00 3.90
CA ALA A 119 -5.67 9.30 5.26
C ALA A 119 -6.94 8.51 5.58
N LEU A 120 -6.81 7.22 5.88
CA LEU A 120 -7.96 6.33 6.09
C LEU A 120 -8.76 6.68 7.33
N SER A 121 -8.15 7.36 8.31
CA SER A 121 -8.85 7.93 9.48
C SER A 121 -9.84 9.03 9.09
N ARG A 122 -9.66 9.62 7.90
CA ARG A 122 -10.50 10.69 7.31
C ARG A 122 -11.33 10.19 6.13
N ALA A 123 -11.45 8.86 5.95
CA ALA A 123 -12.28 8.29 4.89
C ALA A 123 -13.70 8.85 4.95
N PRO A 124 -14.33 9.15 3.80
CA PRO A 124 -15.62 9.83 3.78
C PRO A 124 -16.72 9.02 4.47
N VAL A 125 -17.55 9.73 5.22
CA VAL A 125 -18.82 9.21 5.73
C VAL A 125 -19.91 9.75 4.82
N LEU A 126 -20.68 8.85 4.21
CA LEU A 126 -21.69 9.18 3.21
C LEU A 126 -23.09 9.10 3.82
N LEU A 127 -24.03 9.78 3.21
CA LEU A 127 -25.45 9.62 3.51
C LEU A 127 -26.00 8.39 2.77
N SER A 128 -27.00 7.73 3.36
CA SER A 128 -27.73 6.68 2.68
C SER A 128 -28.55 7.22 1.51
N ASP A 129 -28.85 6.37 0.51
CA ASP A 129 -29.68 6.76 -0.65
C ASP A 129 -31.04 7.27 -0.20
N GLU A 130 -31.63 6.67 0.84
CA GLU A 130 -32.90 7.12 1.40
C GLU A 130 -32.79 8.53 1.98
N MET A 131 -31.65 8.87 2.63
CA MET A 131 -31.44 10.22 3.13
C MET A 131 -31.23 11.22 1.99
N VAL A 132 -30.51 10.85 0.95
CA VAL A 132 -30.34 11.68 -0.26
C VAL A 132 -31.70 11.97 -0.92
N GLN A 133 -32.54 10.93 -1.08
CA GLN A 133 -33.90 11.09 -1.63
C GLN A 133 -34.75 11.97 -0.73
N TRP A 134 -34.66 11.83 0.59
CA TRP A 134 -35.38 12.68 1.54
C TRP A 134 -34.94 14.14 1.45
N LEU A 135 -33.63 14.40 1.38
CA LEU A 135 -33.08 15.74 1.17
C LEU A 135 -33.55 16.37 -0.13
N ALA A 136 -33.57 15.60 -1.24
CA ALA A 136 -34.07 16.06 -2.52
C ALA A 136 -35.56 16.45 -2.43
N ALA A 137 -36.40 15.63 -1.78
CA ALA A 137 -37.80 15.93 -1.54
C ALA A 137 -38.00 17.16 -0.65
N TRP A 138 -37.17 17.33 0.40
CA TRP A 138 -37.15 18.50 1.25
C TRP A 138 -36.81 19.79 0.50
N ASN A 139 -35.78 19.76 -0.32
CA ASN A 139 -35.35 20.90 -1.16
C ASN A 139 -36.38 21.24 -2.26
N GLY A 140 -37.07 20.25 -2.80
CA GLY A 140 -38.13 20.44 -3.77
C GLY A 140 -39.48 20.96 -3.21
N ALA A 141 -39.66 20.92 -1.88
CA ALA A 141 -40.92 21.32 -1.24
C ALA A 141 -41.10 22.86 -1.26
N ARG A 142 -42.15 23.32 -1.94
CA ARG A 142 -42.44 24.76 -2.20
C ARG A 142 -43.33 25.45 -1.16
N GLY A 143 -43.57 24.87 -0.02
CA GLY A 143 -44.42 25.52 0.99
C GLY A 143 -44.40 24.82 2.33
N PRO A 144 -44.89 25.46 3.40
CA PRO A 144 -44.80 24.88 4.73
C PRO A 144 -45.55 23.56 4.88
N GLY A 145 -46.67 23.37 4.19
CA GLY A 145 -47.43 22.12 4.21
C GLY A 145 -46.66 20.96 3.58
N GLN A 146 -45.97 21.17 2.42
CA GLN A 146 -45.14 20.18 1.79
C GLN A 146 -43.89 19.84 2.61
N LYS A 147 -43.27 20.86 3.21
CA LYS A 147 -42.12 20.65 4.13
C LYS A 147 -42.53 19.83 5.35
N LEU A 148 -43.67 20.12 5.96
CA LEU A 148 -44.17 19.34 7.09
C LEU A 148 -44.50 17.89 6.69
N ALA A 149 -45.10 17.69 5.52
CA ALA A 149 -45.34 16.35 4.97
C ALA A 149 -44.04 15.56 4.73
N THR A 150 -43.01 16.22 4.21
CA THR A 150 -41.68 15.61 4.00
C THR A 150 -41.01 15.30 5.35
N LEU A 151 -41.10 16.21 6.33
CA LEU A 151 -40.54 16.00 7.66
C LEU A 151 -41.11 14.74 8.33
N LYS A 152 -42.43 14.52 8.21
CA LYS A 152 -43.11 13.31 8.74
C LYS A 152 -42.63 12.00 8.13
N ARG A 153 -41.91 12.03 6.97
CA ARG A 153 -41.37 10.86 6.30
C ARG A 153 -39.95 10.53 6.78
N LEU A 154 -39.30 11.42 7.55
CA LEU A 154 -37.98 11.13 8.12
C LEU A 154 -38.07 9.93 9.07
N ARG A 155 -37.17 8.98 8.92
CA ARG A 155 -37.07 7.77 9.75
C ARG A 155 -35.66 7.67 10.32
N PRO A 156 -35.43 7.05 11.48
CA PRO A 156 -34.11 6.83 12.06
C PRO A 156 -33.11 6.18 11.08
N ARG A 157 -33.56 5.24 10.24
CA ARG A 157 -32.72 4.57 9.22
C ARG A 157 -32.12 5.55 8.20
N HIS A 158 -32.78 6.67 7.92
CA HIS A 158 -32.25 7.70 7.01
C HIS A 158 -30.98 8.36 7.58
N LEU A 159 -30.88 8.41 8.91
CA LEU A 159 -29.74 9.01 9.61
C LEU A 159 -28.56 8.06 9.79
N ALA A 160 -28.73 6.76 9.43
CA ALA A 160 -27.63 5.80 9.49
C ALA A 160 -26.52 6.20 8.48
N PRO A 161 -25.29 6.46 8.94
CA PRO A 161 -24.20 6.83 8.04
C PRO A 161 -23.71 5.62 7.25
N VAL A 162 -23.27 5.83 6.02
CA VAL A 162 -22.54 4.86 5.23
C VAL A 162 -21.05 5.12 5.42
N ILE A 163 -20.36 4.20 6.09
CA ILE A 163 -18.92 4.32 6.33
C ILE A 163 -18.18 3.93 5.05
N GLY A 164 -17.61 4.93 4.36
CA GLY A 164 -16.94 4.74 3.07
C GLY A 164 -15.80 3.72 3.15
N LEU A 165 -15.01 3.74 4.22
CA LEU A 165 -13.93 2.77 4.44
C LEU A 165 -14.46 1.32 4.47
N LEU A 166 -15.53 1.03 5.21
CA LEU A 166 -16.10 -0.32 5.29
C LEU A 166 -16.66 -0.78 3.94
N LYS A 167 -17.26 0.14 3.19
CA LYS A 167 -17.71 -0.14 1.82
C LYS A 167 -16.55 -0.48 0.89
N GLY A 168 -15.45 0.29 0.97
CA GLY A 168 -14.24 0.03 0.18
C GLY A 168 -13.49 -1.25 0.55
N LEU A 169 -13.65 -1.73 1.79
CA LEU A 169 -13.08 -2.99 2.28
C LEU A 169 -13.99 -4.21 2.06
N THR A 170 -15.09 -4.04 1.33
CA THR A 170 -15.99 -5.12 0.93
C THR A 170 -16.01 -5.21 -0.59
N ASP A 171 -15.70 -6.38 -1.11
CA ASP A 171 -15.70 -6.63 -2.56
C ASP A 171 -17.16 -6.61 -3.09
N PRO A 172 -17.47 -5.77 -4.08
CA PRO A 172 -18.84 -5.63 -4.59
C PRO A 172 -19.29 -6.80 -5.49
N VAL A 173 -18.36 -7.62 -5.98
CA VAL A 173 -18.63 -8.72 -6.91
C VAL A 173 -18.99 -9.99 -6.13
N VAL A 174 -18.14 -10.36 -5.17
CA VAL A 174 -18.32 -11.57 -4.36
C VAL A 174 -19.00 -11.30 -3.01
N GLY A 175 -19.19 -10.03 -2.63
CA GLY A 175 -19.86 -9.65 -1.39
C GLY A 175 -19.06 -9.94 -0.11
N LEU A 176 -17.79 -10.28 -0.22
CA LEU A 176 -16.93 -10.62 0.91
C LEU A 176 -16.11 -9.40 1.36
N SER A 177 -16.00 -9.22 2.67
CA SER A 177 -14.99 -8.30 3.20
C SER A 177 -13.59 -8.85 2.99
N MET A 178 -12.57 -7.96 2.97
CA MET A 178 -11.16 -8.37 2.78
C MET A 178 -10.72 -9.41 3.82
N GLY A 179 -11.20 -9.30 5.06
CA GLY A 179 -10.89 -10.31 6.08
C GLY A 179 -11.57 -11.66 5.84
N GLN A 180 -12.77 -11.70 5.24
CA GLN A 180 -13.40 -12.97 4.85
C GLN A 180 -12.63 -13.63 3.70
N THR A 181 -12.05 -12.87 2.77
CA THR A 181 -11.15 -13.47 1.75
C THR A 181 -9.91 -14.09 2.40
N ALA A 182 -9.40 -13.50 3.49
CA ALA A 182 -8.30 -14.08 4.27
C ALA A 182 -8.71 -15.34 5.04
N GLU A 183 -9.97 -15.42 5.58
CA GLU A 183 -10.50 -16.66 6.16
C GLU A 183 -10.58 -17.77 5.11
N ASN A 184 -11.02 -17.47 3.88
CA ASN A 184 -11.03 -18.44 2.77
C ASN A 184 -9.64 -19.04 2.53
N LEU A 185 -8.60 -18.22 2.60
CA LEU A 185 -7.20 -18.66 2.43
C LEU A 185 -6.72 -19.49 3.61
N ALA A 186 -7.04 -19.07 4.84
CA ALA A 186 -6.70 -19.84 6.03
C ALA A 186 -7.33 -21.25 5.98
N HIS A 187 -8.59 -21.34 5.58
CA HIS A 187 -9.28 -22.62 5.40
C HIS A 187 -8.68 -23.46 4.25
N ARG A 188 -8.47 -22.84 3.08
CA ARG A 188 -8.00 -23.55 1.87
C ARG A 188 -6.63 -24.18 2.07
N PHE A 189 -5.71 -23.50 2.76
CA PHE A 189 -4.35 -23.96 3.00
C PHE A 189 -4.14 -24.58 4.39
N GLY A 190 -5.22 -24.82 5.16
CA GLY A 190 -5.15 -25.44 6.47
C GLY A 190 -4.29 -24.66 7.48
N LEU A 191 -4.29 -23.31 7.39
CA LEU A 191 -3.48 -22.46 8.25
C LEU A 191 -4.10 -22.34 9.65
N SER A 192 -3.36 -22.72 10.67
CA SER A 192 -3.87 -22.66 12.04
C SER A 192 -3.82 -21.23 12.58
N ARG A 193 -4.65 -20.96 13.58
CA ARG A 193 -4.65 -19.67 14.30
C ARG A 193 -3.30 -19.38 14.94
N GLU A 194 -2.64 -20.39 15.48
CA GLU A 194 -1.33 -20.30 16.11
C GLU A 194 -0.28 -19.81 15.11
N ALA A 195 -0.24 -20.41 13.89
CA ALA A 195 0.69 -20.00 12.83
C ALA A 195 0.48 -18.54 12.41
N LEU A 196 -0.78 -18.07 12.32
CA LEU A 196 -1.11 -16.67 12.01
C LEU A 196 -0.63 -15.72 13.11
N ASP A 197 -0.82 -16.09 14.37
CA ASP A 197 -0.44 -15.27 15.52
C ASP A 197 1.10 -15.24 15.70
N GLU A 198 1.80 -16.35 15.47
CA GLU A 198 3.27 -16.43 15.47
C GLU A 198 3.86 -15.54 14.37
N TYR A 199 3.33 -15.60 13.14
CA TYR A 199 3.75 -14.72 12.05
C TYR A 199 3.59 -13.25 12.43
N SER A 200 2.44 -12.91 13.03
CA SER A 200 2.12 -11.54 13.40
C SER A 200 3.01 -11.01 14.54
N ALA A 201 3.26 -11.83 15.56
CA ALA A 201 4.19 -11.49 16.62
C ALA A 201 5.61 -11.25 16.07
N ARG A 202 6.06 -12.08 15.12
CA ARG A 202 7.33 -11.93 14.43
C ARG A 202 7.40 -10.62 13.62
N SER A 203 6.32 -10.21 12.93
CA SER A 203 6.28 -8.93 12.21
C SER A 203 6.53 -7.77 13.17
N HIS A 204 5.87 -7.74 14.33
CA HIS A 204 6.12 -6.72 15.36
C HIS A 204 7.54 -6.77 15.93
N ALA A 205 8.06 -7.95 16.23
CA ALA A 205 9.41 -8.11 16.75
C ALA A 205 10.48 -7.58 15.77
N ARG A 206 10.31 -7.88 14.47
CA ARG A 206 11.18 -7.38 13.41
C ARG A 206 11.09 -5.86 13.26
N ALA A 207 9.88 -5.30 13.32
CA ALA A 207 9.69 -3.84 13.23
C ALA A 207 10.37 -3.12 14.41
N LEU A 208 10.27 -3.67 15.62
CA LEU A 208 10.97 -3.14 16.79
C LEU A 208 12.50 -3.21 16.65
N ALA A 209 13.01 -4.34 16.18
CA ALA A 209 14.43 -4.50 15.91
C ALA A 209 14.92 -3.53 14.83
N GLY A 210 14.14 -3.37 13.75
CA GLY A 210 14.41 -2.40 12.68
C GLY A 210 14.44 -0.95 13.20
N GLN A 211 13.48 -0.56 14.02
CA GLN A 211 13.47 0.76 14.67
C GLN A 211 14.72 0.99 15.53
N ALA A 212 15.11 0.00 16.30
CA ALA A 212 16.30 0.10 17.16
C ALA A 212 17.62 0.17 16.36
N GLN A 213 17.66 -0.37 15.15
CA GLN A 213 18.82 -0.41 14.27
C GLN A 213 18.86 0.70 13.24
N GLY A 214 17.86 1.60 13.21
CA GLY A 214 17.77 2.67 12.22
C GLY A 214 17.39 2.19 10.82
N ALA A 215 16.66 1.07 10.69
CA ALA A 215 16.27 0.51 9.39
C ALA A 215 15.20 1.35 8.66
N PHE A 216 14.64 2.38 9.30
CA PHE A 216 13.57 3.22 8.75
C PHE A 216 14.02 4.66 8.52
N ASP A 217 15.24 4.86 8.04
CA ASP A 217 15.79 6.19 7.71
C ASP A 217 15.03 6.89 6.56
N GLU A 218 14.17 6.15 5.86
CA GLU A 218 13.25 6.72 4.87
C GLU A 218 12.11 7.54 5.48
N ILE A 219 11.91 7.52 6.82
CA ILE A 219 10.85 8.29 7.47
C ILE A 219 11.21 9.77 7.55
N VAL A 220 10.34 10.62 7.02
CA VAL A 220 10.35 12.07 7.22
C VAL A 220 9.40 12.40 8.37
N ALA A 221 9.91 13.04 9.42
CA ALA A 221 9.08 13.50 10.51
C ALA A 221 8.07 14.56 10.04
N LEU A 222 6.85 14.46 10.53
CA LEU A 222 5.76 15.38 10.22
C LEU A 222 5.44 16.27 11.42
N ALA A 223 4.97 17.49 11.16
CA ALA A 223 4.45 18.39 12.17
C ALA A 223 2.98 18.72 11.88
N ASP A 224 2.11 18.59 12.88
CA ASP A 224 0.72 19.02 12.74
C ASP A 224 0.54 20.54 12.94
N ALA A 225 -0.68 21.04 12.79
CA ALA A 225 -1.00 22.46 12.94
C ALA A 225 -0.80 22.99 14.37
N LYS A 226 -0.64 22.10 15.36
CA LYS A 226 -0.37 22.47 16.76
C LYS A 226 1.12 22.47 17.07
N GLY A 227 1.95 21.97 16.16
CA GLY A 227 3.40 21.82 16.35
C GLY A 227 3.81 20.48 16.96
N ASP A 228 2.87 19.53 17.10
CA ASP A 228 3.20 18.17 17.56
C ASP A 228 3.95 17.42 16.45
N LEU A 229 5.04 16.73 16.85
CA LEU A 229 5.91 16.00 15.93
C LEU A 229 5.59 14.50 15.90
N TYR A 230 5.54 13.96 14.69
CA TYR A 230 5.32 12.54 14.41
C TYR A 230 6.52 12.02 13.61
N ALA A 231 7.36 11.19 14.23
CA ALA A 231 8.61 10.72 13.66
C ALA A 231 8.73 9.19 13.58
N GLN A 232 7.75 8.45 14.08
CA GLN A 232 7.77 6.99 14.13
C GLN A 232 6.40 6.40 13.80
N ASP A 233 6.39 5.20 13.24
CA ASP A 233 5.18 4.40 13.08
C ASP A 233 4.57 4.09 14.45
N ASP A 234 3.31 4.45 14.64
CA ASP A 234 2.65 4.34 15.95
C ASP A 234 1.82 3.06 16.13
N GLY A 235 1.87 2.18 15.14
CA GLY A 235 1.21 0.87 15.14
C GLY A 235 2.01 -0.25 15.79
N VAL A 236 3.33 -0.10 15.89
CA VAL A 236 4.24 -1.16 16.38
C VAL A 236 4.02 -1.43 17.86
N ARG A 237 3.85 -2.71 18.24
CA ARG A 237 3.55 -3.12 19.60
C ARG A 237 4.73 -3.83 20.23
N GLN A 238 5.30 -3.25 21.27
CA GLN A 238 6.44 -3.82 22.03
C GLN A 238 6.08 -5.11 22.75
N ASP A 239 4.82 -5.31 23.09
CA ASP A 239 4.34 -6.42 23.90
C ASP A 239 3.56 -7.47 23.09
N SER A 240 3.70 -7.48 21.76
CA SER A 240 3.05 -8.48 20.90
C SER A 240 3.69 -9.85 21.12
N SER A 241 2.88 -10.85 21.50
CA SER A 241 3.30 -12.25 21.60
C SER A 241 2.18 -13.19 21.17
N PRO A 242 2.50 -14.43 20.73
CA PRO A 242 1.48 -15.42 20.36
C PRO A 242 0.43 -15.63 21.46
N GLU A 243 0.81 -15.67 22.74
CA GLU A 243 -0.10 -15.89 23.87
C GLU A 243 -1.07 -14.70 24.06
N LYS A 244 -0.63 -13.47 23.79
CA LYS A 244 -1.52 -12.29 23.83
C LYS A 244 -2.45 -12.25 22.64
N LEU A 245 -1.94 -12.58 21.45
CA LEU A 245 -2.72 -12.62 20.23
C LEU A 245 -3.80 -13.72 20.28
N ALA A 246 -3.49 -14.88 20.84
CA ALA A 246 -4.44 -15.99 21.01
C ALA A 246 -5.71 -15.62 21.81
N ARG A 247 -5.66 -14.58 22.65
CA ARG A 247 -6.81 -14.08 23.44
C ARG A 247 -7.78 -13.22 22.59
N LEU A 248 -7.37 -12.79 21.40
CA LEU A 248 -8.20 -11.96 20.53
C LEU A 248 -9.29 -12.80 19.88
N LYS A 249 -10.50 -12.23 19.81
CA LYS A 249 -11.63 -12.90 19.17
C LYS A 249 -11.56 -12.71 17.64
N PRO A 250 -12.01 -13.72 16.86
CA PRO A 250 -12.22 -13.57 15.43
C PRO A 250 -13.08 -12.34 15.10
N VAL A 251 -12.74 -11.65 14.01
CA VAL A 251 -13.45 -10.42 13.60
C VAL A 251 -14.45 -10.69 12.49
N PHE A 252 -14.06 -11.49 11.50
CA PHE A 252 -14.77 -11.61 10.23
C PHE A 252 -15.70 -12.83 10.15
N ASP A 253 -15.30 -13.98 10.72
CA ASP A 253 -16.10 -15.19 10.73
C ASP A 253 -16.32 -15.68 12.17
N ARG A 254 -17.23 -15.00 12.88
CA ARG A 254 -17.51 -15.26 14.29
C ARG A 254 -18.45 -16.46 14.46
N PRO A 255 -18.20 -17.32 15.45
CA PRO A 255 -17.09 -17.28 16.42
C PRO A 255 -15.89 -18.14 16.00
N TRP A 256 -15.88 -18.76 14.81
CA TRP A 256 -15.02 -19.89 14.44
C TRP A 256 -13.83 -19.48 13.54
N GLY A 257 -13.79 -18.25 13.06
CA GLY A 257 -12.72 -17.77 12.19
C GLY A 257 -11.35 -17.67 12.87
N ASN A 258 -10.32 -17.56 12.05
CA ASN A 258 -8.91 -17.43 12.47
C ASN A 258 -8.40 -15.99 12.40
N ILE A 259 -9.11 -15.11 11.64
CA ILE A 259 -8.65 -13.75 11.39
C ILE A 259 -9.11 -12.81 12.51
N THR A 260 -8.13 -12.15 13.13
CA THR A 260 -8.34 -11.23 14.25
C THR A 260 -7.74 -9.86 13.95
N ALA A 261 -8.01 -8.88 14.80
CA ALA A 261 -7.36 -7.58 14.72
C ALA A 261 -5.83 -7.64 14.97
N GLY A 262 -5.33 -8.75 15.53
CA GLY A 262 -3.90 -8.92 15.84
C GLY A 262 -3.12 -9.57 14.70
N ASN A 263 -3.77 -10.31 13.81
CA ASN A 263 -3.15 -10.95 12.65
C ASN A 263 -3.60 -10.36 11.31
N SER A 264 -4.08 -9.12 11.38
CA SER A 264 -4.47 -8.25 10.26
C SER A 264 -3.68 -6.94 10.31
N SER A 265 -3.43 -6.34 9.14
CA SER A 265 -2.84 -5.01 9.07
C SER A 265 -3.75 -3.95 9.71
N GLN A 266 -3.14 -2.94 10.30
CA GLN A 266 -3.87 -1.86 10.93
C GLN A 266 -4.33 -0.82 9.90
N VAL A 267 -5.51 -0.23 10.11
CA VAL A 267 -5.98 0.94 9.36
C VAL A 267 -5.14 2.14 9.77
N THR A 268 -4.43 2.73 8.83
CA THR A 268 -3.46 3.80 9.08
C THR A 268 -3.51 4.88 8.02
N ASP A 269 -3.01 6.05 8.39
CA ASP A 269 -2.73 7.17 7.50
C ASP A 269 -1.25 7.16 7.14
N GLY A 270 -0.88 7.50 5.91
CA GLY A 270 0.52 7.55 5.51
C GLY A 270 0.75 7.88 4.05
N ALA A 271 1.98 8.25 3.73
CA ALA A 271 2.45 8.52 2.38
C ALA A 271 3.82 7.87 2.14
N ALA A 272 4.09 7.47 0.89
CA ALA A 272 5.40 7.02 0.43
C ALA A 272 5.62 7.49 -1.00
N LEU A 273 6.74 8.17 -1.25
CA LEU A 273 7.06 8.83 -2.50
C LEU A 273 8.48 8.47 -2.94
N LEU A 274 8.67 8.28 -4.24
CA LEU A 274 9.96 8.00 -4.87
C LEU A 274 10.17 8.95 -6.05
N VAL A 275 11.43 9.32 -6.29
CA VAL A 275 11.86 10.02 -7.49
C VAL A 275 12.40 8.99 -8.47
N LEU A 276 11.78 8.90 -9.64
CA LEU A 276 12.19 8.03 -10.74
C LEU A 276 12.82 8.85 -11.86
N ALA A 277 13.87 8.32 -12.49
CA ALA A 277 14.60 9.01 -13.53
C ALA A 277 14.99 8.10 -14.71
N SER A 278 15.05 8.68 -15.91
CA SER A 278 15.66 8.08 -17.09
C SER A 278 17.19 8.07 -16.97
N THR A 279 17.85 7.25 -17.78
CA THR A 279 19.32 7.28 -17.93
C THR A 279 19.84 8.69 -18.31
N GLN A 280 19.07 9.40 -19.14
CA GLN A 280 19.41 10.76 -19.55
C GLN A 280 19.37 11.74 -18.36
N ALA A 281 18.30 11.69 -17.55
CA ALA A 281 18.17 12.56 -16.38
C ALA A 281 19.25 12.26 -15.33
N VAL A 282 19.57 10.98 -15.09
CA VAL A 282 20.66 10.57 -14.18
C VAL A 282 21.98 11.24 -14.60
N ARG A 283 22.33 11.17 -15.88
CA ARG A 283 23.58 11.77 -16.41
C ARG A 283 23.55 13.28 -16.42
N SER A 284 22.48 13.90 -16.94
CA SER A 284 22.40 15.36 -17.12
C SER A 284 22.31 16.15 -15.82
N LEU A 285 21.73 15.55 -14.78
CA LEU A 285 21.57 16.14 -13.45
C LEU A 285 22.58 15.61 -12.42
N ASN A 286 23.49 14.73 -12.86
CA ASN A 286 24.48 14.06 -12.01
C ASN A 286 23.84 13.43 -10.76
N LEU A 287 22.78 12.63 -10.96
CA LEU A 287 22.06 11.98 -9.88
C LEU A 287 22.72 10.67 -9.46
N SER A 288 22.57 10.31 -8.20
CA SER A 288 23.09 9.05 -7.63
C SER A 288 21.92 8.11 -7.31
N PRO A 289 21.57 7.16 -8.18
CA PRO A 289 20.46 6.25 -7.94
C PRO A 289 20.69 5.32 -6.75
N ILE A 290 19.65 5.08 -5.96
CA ILE A 290 19.65 4.05 -4.92
C ILE A 290 19.40 2.64 -5.49
N GLY A 291 18.81 2.55 -6.67
CA GLY A 291 18.52 1.30 -7.36
C GLY A 291 17.76 1.51 -8.65
N ARG A 292 17.32 0.41 -9.25
CA ARG A 292 16.51 0.39 -10.47
C ARG A 292 15.39 -0.63 -10.39
N ILE A 293 14.30 -0.38 -11.12
CA ILE A 293 13.21 -1.31 -11.27
C ILE A 293 13.47 -2.10 -12.57
N LEU A 294 13.57 -3.42 -12.44
CA LEU A 294 13.91 -4.32 -13.55
C LEU A 294 12.68 -4.83 -14.27
N ASP A 295 11.61 -5.12 -13.54
CA ASP A 295 10.41 -5.73 -14.10
C ASP A 295 9.18 -5.42 -13.23
N VAL A 296 8.02 -5.35 -13.87
CA VAL A 296 6.72 -5.12 -13.24
C VAL A 296 5.71 -6.11 -13.80
N GLN A 297 4.88 -6.67 -12.94
CA GLN A 297 3.82 -7.58 -13.35
C GLN A 297 2.55 -7.34 -12.55
N TRP A 298 1.45 -7.30 -13.26
CA TRP A 298 0.10 -7.33 -12.70
C TRP A 298 -0.57 -8.66 -13.03
N ALA A 299 -1.42 -9.12 -12.13
CA ALA A 299 -2.20 -10.33 -12.33
C ALA A 299 -3.65 -10.13 -11.86
N GLY A 300 -4.58 -10.82 -12.49
CA GLY A 300 -5.98 -10.94 -12.07
C GLY A 300 -6.25 -12.35 -11.56
N LEU A 301 -7.12 -12.49 -10.55
CA LEU A 301 -7.55 -13.77 -9.98
C LEU A 301 -8.94 -13.64 -9.35
N ASP A 302 -9.49 -14.75 -8.86
CA ASP A 302 -10.77 -14.74 -8.15
C ASP A 302 -10.72 -13.79 -6.94
N PRO A 303 -11.64 -12.79 -6.84
CA PRO A 303 -11.70 -11.89 -5.71
C PRO A 303 -11.86 -12.57 -4.36
N ALA A 304 -12.51 -13.74 -4.31
CA ALA A 304 -12.73 -14.50 -3.06
C ALA A 304 -11.40 -15.00 -2.43
N VAL A 305 -10.32 -15.04 -3.20
CA VAL A 305 -8.98 -15.45 -2.77
C VAL A 305 -7.90 -14.44 -3.19
N MET A 306 -8.26 -13.16 -3.22
CA MET A 306 -7.42 -12.04 -3.67
C MET A 306 -6.01 -12.03 -3.05
N GLY A 307 -5.88 -12.58 -1.84
CA GLY A 307 -4.61 -12.62 -1.10
C GLY A 307 -3.50 -13.42 -1.79
N LEU A 308 -3.83 -14.30 -2.76
CA LEU A 308 -2.84 -15.00 -3.60
C LEU A 308 -2.28 -14.13 -4.73
N GLY A 309 -2.73 -12.89 -4.87
CA GLY A 309 -2.21 -11.95 -5.87
C GLY A 309 -0.69 -11.89 -6.00
N PRO A 310 0.09 -11.86 -4.89
CA PRO A 310 1.55 -11.92 -4.94
C PRO A 310 2.11 -13.13 -5.68
N VAL A 311 1.49 -14.31 -5.55
CA VAL A 311 1.91 -15.53 -6.26
C VAL A 311 1.76 -15.35 -7.76
N PHE A 312 0.59 -14.92 -8.20
CA PHE A 312 0.28 -14.75 -9.62
C PHE A 312 1.07 -13.62 -10.27
N ALA A 313 1.44 -12.59 -9.52
CA ALA A 313 2.22 -11.48 -10.05
C ALA A 313 3.74 -11.75 -10.03
N SER A 314 4.28 -12.38 -8.98
CA SER A 314 5.72 -12.64 -8.87
C SER A 314 6.20 -13.78 -9.75
N THR A 315 5.41 -14.85 -9.88
CA THR A 315 5.82 -16.05 -10.61
C THR A 315 6.21 -15.78 -12.08
N PRO A 316 5.44 -15.00 -12.88
CA PRO A 316 5.87 -14.66 -14.23
C PRO A 316 7.18 -13.85 -14.30
N ILE A 317 7.45 -12.99 -13.32
CA ILE A 317 8.75 -12.27 -13.24
C ILE A 317 9.87 -13.26 -13.00
N LEU A 318 9.72 -14.17 -12.02
CA LEU A 318 10.72 -15.20 -11.73
C LEU A 318 11.03 -16.04 -12.97
N GLN A 319 10.01 -16.44 -13.74
CA GLN A 319 10.17 -17.19 -14.98
C GLN A 319 10.93 -16.41 -16.04
N ARG A 320 10.56 -15.14 -16.32
CA ARG A 320 11.22 -14.28 -17.31
C ARG A 320 12.70 -14.10 -17.01
N HIS A 321 13.03 -13.96 -15.74
CA HIS A 321 14.40 -13.74 -15.27
C HIS A 321 15.13 -15.02 -14.91
N LYS A 322 14.49 -16.21 -15.06
CA LYS A 322 15.04 -17.53 -14.73
C LYS A 322 15.54 -17.60 -13.27
N LEU A 323 14.76 -17.08 -12.36
CA LEU A 323 15.04 -17.01 -10.92
C LEU A 323 14.13 -17.99 -10.16
N GLY A 324 14.67 -18.66 -9.16
CA GLY A 324 13.91 -19.30 -8.10
C GLY A 324 13.60 -18.33 -6.95
N LEU A 325 12.77 -18.77 -6.01
CA LEU A 325 12.36 -17.94 -4.85
C LEU A 325 13.56 -17.46 -4.02
N ASN A 326 14.57 -18.31 -3.85
CA ASN A 326 15.76 -18.07 -3.02
C ASN A 326 16.96 -17.51 -3.81
N ASP A 327 16.81 -17.25 -5.11
CA ASP A 327 17.80 -16.52 -5.90
C ASP A 327 17.70 -15.00 -5.69
N LEU A 328 16.64 -14.57 -5.04
CA LEU A 328 16.46 -13.18 -4.57
C LEU A 328 17.00 -13.06 -3.14
N ASP A 329 17.67 -11.96 -2.88
CA ASP A 329 18.27 -11.70 -1.58
C ASP A 329 17.20 -11.38 -0.52
N LEU A 330 16.20 -10.53 -0.88
CA LEU A 330 15.11 -10.12 -0.01
C LEU A 330 13.76 -10.13 -0.73
N TRP A 331 12.70 -10.30 0.07
CA TRP A 331 11.31 -10.19 -0.34
C TRP A 331 10.55 -9.22 0.57
N GLU A 332 9.73 -8.38 -0.02
CA GLU A 332 8.70 -7.57 0.66
C GLU A 332 7.33 -7.99 0.13
N ILE A 333 6.59 -8.79 0.88
CA ILE A 333 5.19 -9.10 0.59
C ILE A 333 4.33 -8.27 1.56
N ASN A 334 3.49 -7.39 1.03
CA ASN A 334 2.63 -6.57 1.89
C ASN A 334 1.74 -7.46 2.76
N GLU A 335 1.81 -7.28 4.07
CA GLU A 335 1.10 -8.08 5.06
C GLU A 335 -0.32 -7.52 5.30
N ALA A 336 -1.22 -7.66 4.32
CA ALA A 336 -2.61 -7.30 4.57
C ALA A 336 -3.22 -8.15 5.69
N PHE A 337 -2.90 -9.45 5.68
CA PHE A 337 -3.25 -10.44 6.69
C PHE A 337 -2.11 -11.48 6.81
N ALA A 338 -1.88 -12.01 8.01
CA ALA A 338 -0.92 -13.11 8.19
C ALA A 338 -1.31 -14.33 7.34
N ALA A 339 -2.61 -14.67 7.32
CA ALA A 339 -3.14 -15.76 6.49
C ALA A 339 -2.84 -15.57 5.00
N GLN A 340 -2.91 -14.34 4.51
CA GLN A 340 -2.64 -14.04 3.11
C GLN A 340 -1.18 -14.30 2.75
N VAL A 341 -0.24 -13.88 3.60
CA VAL A 341 1.19 -14.11 3.34
C VAL A 341 1.52 -15.61 3.44
N LEU A 342 1.08 -16.27 4.49
CA LEU A 342 1.32 -17.70 4.68
C LEU A 342 0.68 -18.54 3.58
N ALA A 343 -0.50 -18.16 3.06
CA ALA A 343 -1.12 -18.82 1.92
C ALA A 343 -0.28 -18.68 0.63
N CYS A 344 0.38 -17.53 0.41
CA CYS A 344 1.30 -17.37 -0.71
C CYS A 344 2.50 -18.32 -0.60
N LEU A 345 3.06 -18.47 0.61
CA LEU A 345 4.18 -19.40 0.85
C LEU A 345 3.74 -20.84 0.61
N ALA A 346 2.61 -21.25 1.19
CA ALA A 346 2.05 -22.59 1.01
C ALA A 346 1.70 -22.91 -0.44
N ALA A 347 1.18 -21.92 -1.19
CA ALA A 347 0.86 -22.09 -2.60
C ALA A 347 2.09 -22.39 -3.47
N TRP A 348 3.22 -21.72 -3.22
CA TRP A 348 4.48 -22.00 -3.95
C TRP A 348 5.07 -23.36 -3.62
N GLU A 349 4.81 -23.92 -2.45
CA GLU A 349 5.29 -25.25 -2.01
C GLU A 349 4.42 -26.39 -2.50
N ASP A 350 3.14 -26.16 -2.82
CA ASP A 350 2.18 -27.17 -3.24
C ASP A 350 2.28 -27.46 -4.75
N ASP A 351 2.86 -28.63 -5.11
CA ASP A 351 3.04 -29.04 -6.50
C ASP A 351 1.71 -29.22 -7.25
N ALA A 352 0.69 -29.74 -6.61
CA ALA A 352 -0.61 -29.93 -7.23
C ALA A 352 -1.26 -28.59 -7.52
N TRP A 353 -1.25 -27.69 -6.56
CA TRP A 353 -1.78 -26.33 -6.70
C TRP A 353 -1.02 -25.54 -7.78
N CYS A 354 0.31 -25.59 -7.77
CA CYS A 354 1.12 -24.90 -8.78
C CYS A 354 0.84 -25.41 -10.18
N ARG A 355 0.71 -26.72 -10.38
CA ARG A 355 0.36 -27.30 -11.71
C ARG A 355 -1.03 -26.86 -12.16
N GLU A 356 -2.00 -26.86 -11.28
CA GLU A 356 -3.38 -26.48 -11.60
C GLU A 356 -3.51 -24.99 -11.91
N HIS A 357 -2.89 -24.12 -11.10
CA HIS A 357 -3.14 -22.68 -11.16
C HIS A 357 -2.05 -21.86 -11.86
N LEU A 358 -0.81 -22.35 -11.89
CA LEU A 358 0.32 -21.68 -12.52
C LEU A 358 0.82 -22.41 -13.78
N GLY A 359 0.42 -23.65 -13.99
CA GLY A 359 0.93 -24.50 -15.07
C GLY A 359 2.38 -24.94 -14.89
N LEU A 360 2.87 -24.94 -13.66
CA LEU A 360 4.27 -25.17 -13.28
C LEU A 360 4.38 -26.19 -12.14
N PRO A 361 5.53 -26.87 -11.98
CA PRO A 361 5.80 -27.58 -10.73
C PRO A 361 5.91 -26.59 -9.56
N ALA A 362 5.92 -27.12 -8.34
CA ALA A 362 6.16 -26.31 -7.14
C ALA A 362 7.45 -25.47 -7.29
N LEU A 363 7.37 -24.20 -6.86
CA LEU A 363 8.53 -23.30 -6.87
C LEU A 363 9.44 -23.55 -5.66
N GLY A 364 8.95 -24.28 -4.66
CA GLY A 364 9.67 -24.63 -3.45
C GLY A 364 9.38 -23.67 -2.29
N THR A 365 10.16 -23.82 -1.23
CA THR A 365 10.01 -23.05 0.04
C THR A 365 10.78 -21.75 -0.05
N LEU A 366 10.13 -20.64 0.22
CA LEU A 366 10.79 -19.34 0.42
C LEU A 366 11.40 -19.27 1.82
N ASP A 367 12.70 -18.96 1.89
CA ASP A 367 13.37 -18.70 3.18
C ASP A 367 12.75 -17.48 3.87
N GLN A 368 12.00 -17.73 4.94
CA GLN A 368 11.33 -16.68 5.70
C GLN A 368 12.30 -15.72 6.41
N ALA A 369 13.59 -16.03 6.49
CA ALA A 369 14.60 -15.10 6.98
C ALA A 369 14.83 -13.94 5.99
N ARG A 370 14.48 -14.13 4.72
CA ARG A 370 14.58 -13.12 3.65
C ARG A 370 13.29 -12.33 3.41
N LEU A 371 12.20 -12.71 4.06
CA LEU A 371 10.89 -12.11 3.87
C LEU A 371 10.59 -11.07 4.95
N ASN A 372 10.23 -9.84 4.56
CA ASN A 372 9.80 -8.76 5.46
C ASN A 372 10.76 -8.61 6.65
N VAL A 373 12.04 -8.44 6.35
CA VAL A 373 13.15 -8.56 7.33
C VAL A 373 13.08 -7.53 8.46
N ASP A 374 12.45 -6.39 8.22
CA ASP A 374 12.25 -5.31 9.19
C ASP A 374 10.76 -5.18 9.61
N GLY A 375 9.99 -6.28 9.50
CA GLY A 375 8.55 -6.29 9.74
C GLY A 375 7.75 -5.75 8.54
N GLY A 376 6.43 -5.74 8.66
CA GLY A 376 5.55 -5.34 7.56
C GLY A 376 4.26 -4.69 8.05
N ALA A 377 3.22 -4.70 7.20
CA ALA A 377 1.99 -3.95 7.41
C ALA A 377 1.20 -4.36 8.66
N ILE A 378 1.36 -5.58 9.18
CA ILE A 378 0.73 -5.99 10.45
C ILE A 378 1.26 -5.12 11.59
N ALA A 379 2.56 -4.87 11.62
CA ALA A 379 3.21 -4.03 12.63
C ALA A 379 3.12 -2.54 12.29
N LEU A 380 3.49 -2.17 11.06
CA LEU A 380 3.65 -0.78 10.64
C LEU A 380 2.31 -0.12 10.28
N GLY A 381 1.35 -0.90 9.76
CA GLY A 381 0.09 -0.40 9.20
C GLY A 381 0.01 -0.48 7.68
N HIS A 382 -1.21 -0.24 7.14
CA HIS A 382 -1.50 -0.35 5.72
C HIS A 382 -2.30 0.85 5.22
N PRO A 383 -1.65 2.03 5.03
CA PRO A 383 -2.28 3.12 4.28
C PRO A 383 -2.35 2.66 2.82
N VAL A 384 -3.58 2.32 2.39
CA VAL A 384 -3.86 1.53 1.18
C VAL A 384 -3.17 2.11 -0.06
N GLY A 385 -3.30 3.41 -0.29
CA GLY A 385 -2.68 4.09 -1.43
C GLY A 385 -1.16 4.18 -1.36
N ALA A 386 -0.56 4.18 -0.17
CA ALA A 386 0.89 4.34 0.02
C ALA A 386 1.66 3.02 0.02
N SER A 387 1.03 1.93 0.46
CA SER A 387 1.74 0.68 0.79
C SER A 387 2.52 0.08 -0.37
N GLY A 388 1.99 0.14 -1.60
CA GLY A 388 2.69 -0.37 -2.78
C GLY A 388 4.01 0.35 -3.05
N ALA A 389 4.06 1.67 -2.84
CA ALA A 389 5.30 2.45 -2.95
C ALA A 389 6.23 2.21 -1.75
N ARG A 390 5.66 2.07 -0.53
CA ARG A 390 6.42 1.79 0.69
C ARG A 390 7.24 0.51 0.58
N ILE A 391 6.62 -0.60 0.12
CA ILE A 391 7.34 -1.88 0.04
C ILE A 391 8.48 -1.85 -0.98
N VAL A 392 8.33 -1.11 -2.09
CA VAL A 392 9.39 -0.93 -3.09
C VAL A 392 10.53 -0.08 -2.52
N LEU A 393 10.20 1.04 -1.86
CA LEU A 393 11.19 1.90 -1.23
C LEU A 393 11.96 1.18 -0.15
N HIS A 394 11.26 0.59 0.82
CA HIS A 394 11.89 -0.09 1.96
C HIS A 394 12.74 -1.27 1.50
N LEU A 395 12.28 -2.06 0.51
CA LEU A 395 13.07 -3.15 -0.05
C LEU A 395 14.41 -2.66 -0.60
N LEU A 396 14.43 -1.56 -1.37
CA LEU A 396 15.68 -0.97 -1.87
C LEU A 396 16.59 -0.49 -0.74
N GLN A 397 16.04 0.16 0.30
CA GLN A 397 16.82 0.59 1.47
C GLN A 397 17.36 -0.61 2.25
N ALA A 398 16.54 -1.64 2.47
CA ALA A 398 16.96 -2.85 3.18
C ALA A 398 18.06 -3.62 2.43
N LEU A 399 17.97 -3.71 1.11
CA LEU A 399 19.02 -4.29 0.25
C LEU A 399 20.33 -3.51 0.39
N ARG A 400 20.28 -2.19 0.24
CA ARG A 400 21.47 -1.33 0.35
C ARG A 400 22.14 -1.40 1.72
N ALA A 401 21.35 -1.27 2.78
CA ALA A 401 21.87 -1.33 4.15
C ALA A 401 22.60 -2.65 4.45
N ARG A 402 22.16 -3.74 3.80
CA ARG A 402 22.73 -5.09 3.95
C ARG A 402 23.75 -5.44 2.87
N ARG A 403 24.02 -4.53 1.91
CA ARG A 403 24.89 -4.74 0.74
C ARG A 403 24.45 -5.95 -0.10
N LEU A 404 23.15 -6.10 -0.25
CA LEU A 404 22.50 -7.12 -1.06
C LEU A 404 22.05 -6.51 -2.38
N ARG A 405 21.72 -7.33 -3.37
CA ARG A 405 21.56 -6.86 -4.74
C ARG A 405 20.11 -6.83 -5.21
N ARG A 406 19.38 -7.93 -5.12
CA ARG A 406 18.07 -8.08 -5.78
C ARG A 406 16.96 -8.45 -4.81
N GLY A 407 15.78 -7.89 -5.04
CA GLY A 407 14.61 -8.24 -4.28
C GLY A 407 13.30 -8.11 -5.05
N MET A 408 12.25 -8.72 -4.51
CA MET A 408 10.90 -8.67 -5.03
C MET A 408 9.97 -8.00 -4.04
N ALA A 409 9.28 -6.94 -4.47
CA ALA A 409 8.16 -6.35 -3.76
C ALA A 409 6.85 -6.85 -4.37
N ALA A 410 5.95 -7.40 -3.55
CA ALA A 410 4.68 -7.95 -4.01
C ALA A 410 3.51 -7.55 -3.11
N ILE A 411 2.33 -7.35 -3.69
CA ILE A 411 1.15 -6.89 -2.98
C ILE A 411 -0.12 -7.55 -3.51
N CYS A 412 -1.00 -8.00 -2.61
CA CYS A 412 -2.36 -8.41 -2.92
C CYS A 412 -3.27 -7.18 -3.05
N ILE A 413 -4.32 -7.28 -3.84
CA ILE A 413 -5.17 -6.15 -4.18
C ILE A 413 -6.63 -6.57 -4.10
N GLY A 414 -7.44 -5.86 -3.35
CA GLY A 414 -8.89 -6.04 -3.32
C GLY A 414 -9.50 -5.94 -4.72
N GLY A 415 -10.48 -6.78 -5.02
CA GLY A 415 -11.03 -6.97 -6.35
C GLY A 415 -10.37 -8.09 -7.14
N GLY A 416 -9.55 -8.93 -6.49
CA GLY A 416 -8.94 -10.10 -7.12
C GLY A 416 -7.78 -9.73 -8.05
N GLN A 417 -6.77 -9.01 -7.55
CA GLN A 417 -5.58 -8.67 -8.32
C GLN A 417 -4.30 -8.86 -7.48
N GLY A 418 -3.16 -8.88 -8.15
CA GLY A 418 -1.83 -8.84 -7.57
C GLY A 418 -0.90 -7.94 -8.34
N GLY A 419 0.09 -7.38 -7.67
CA GLY A 419 1.18 -6.62 -8.28
C GLY A 419 2.53 -7.06 -7.73
N ALA A 420 3.56 -7.05 -8.58
CA ALA A 420 4.93 -7.33 -8.17
C ALA A 420 5.93 -6.47 -8.95
N MET A 421 7.02 -6.09 -8.28
CA MET A 421 8.15 -5.37 -8.86
C MET A 421 9.46 -6.04 -8.46
N LEU A 422 10.28 -6.38 -9.45
CA LEU A 422 11.65 -6.82 -9.27
C LEU A 422 12.56 -5.60 -9.25
N VAL A 423 13.35 -5.46 -8.20
CA VAL A 423 14.26 -4.33 -8.01
C VAL A 423 15.70 -4.79 -7.82
N GLU A 424 16.64 -3.91 -8.13
CA GLU A 424 18.07 -4.14 -7.95
C GLU A 424 18.75 -2.85 -7.46
N THR A 425 19.70 -2.97 -6.53
CA THR A 425 20.53 -1.83 -6.09
C THR A 425 21.52 -1.42 -7.17
N CYS A 426 21.93 -0.15 -7.16
CA CYS A 426 22.95 0.39 -8.06
C CYS A 426 24.32 0.54 -7.39
N ASP A 427 24.52 -0.01 -6.20
CA ASP A 427 25.79 0.07 -5.48
C ASP A 427 26.88 -0.73 -6.22
N GLY A 428 27.81 -0.04 -6.88
CA GLY A 428 28.95 -0.62 -7.60
C GLY A 428 29.04 -0.30 -9.10
N GLU A 429 28.08 0.42 -9.68
CA GLU A 429 28.13 0.92 -11.06
C GLU A 429 28.42 2.44 -11.09
N ALA A 430 29.43 2.92 -10.34
CA ALA A 430 29.90 4.31 -10.39
C ALA A 430 31.14 4.44 -11.29
#